data_892fd5ded15bf36547611fb4e78ae88a
#
_entry.id   892fd5ded15bf36547611fb4e78ae88a
#
_cell.length_a   1.000
_cell.length_b   1.000
_cell.length_c   1.000
_cell.angle_alpha   90.00
_cell.angle_beta   90.00
_cell.angle_gamma   90.00
#
_symmetry.space_group_name_H-M   'P 1'
#
loop_
_entity.id
_entity.type
_entity.pdbx_description
1 polymer ?
#
loop_
_entity_poly.entity_id
_entity_poly.type
_entity_poly.pdbx_seq_one_letter_code
_entity_poly.pdbx_strand_id
1 'polypeptide(L)'
;IKENMSIMEKLEILSDAAKYDVSCSSSGVECNNNGSGIGNSKACGICHSFSADGRCISLLKILLTNECIYNCRYCINRASNDVVRATFTPEEVCDLTIQFYKRNYIEGLFLSSGIIYSPDETMKRLLKTVILLRSKYSFGGYIHMKAIPGASEELIKIAGYYVDRMSVNLELPTNAALKKLAPAKTRDNILKPMRMIQNGIHSDVQRLKSSSVNVNRLSGEHTVNAYDDIFDTALSSDVYRMNNSDNSFFNHYNSLYSVAGKFSDTDNNSITGYSNKRSFVPAGQSSQMIVGATDETDYHLVTIAESLYRQYDLKRVFYSAFVNVNMDESMPLQIDGKGVPLLREHRLYQADWLMRFYGFKASELLSEDKPNFNSLLDPKC
;
A
#
# COMPACT_ATOMS: atom_id res chain seq x y z
N ILE A 1 -20.88 18.18 -1.84
CA ILE A 1 -21.07 16.89 -1.12
C ILE A 1 -22.56 16.70 -0.97
N LYS A 2 -23.12 15.59 -1.47
CA LYS A 2 -24.48 15.19 -1.10
C LYS A 2 -24.44 14.78 0.37
N GLU A 3 -25.05 15.57 1.24
CA GLU A 3 -24.97 15.40 2.71
C GLU A 3 -25.57 14.09 3.26
N ASN A 4 -26.23 13.25 2.43
CA ASN A 4 -26.89 12.01 2.84
C ASN A 4 -26.62 10.84 1.88
N MET A 5 -25.34 10.51 1.62
CA MET A 5 -25.02 9.28 0.90
C MET A 5 -25.06 8.06 1.83
N SER A 6 -25.72 7.01 1.40
CA SER A 6 -25.65 5.70 2.07
C SER A 6 -24.25 5.10 1.97
N ILE A 7 -23.91 4.19 2.89
CA ILE A 7 -22.60 3.48 2.88
C ILE A 7 -22.40 2.73 1.55
N MET A 8 -23.47 2.21 0.95
CA MET A 8 -23.39 1.48 -0.33
C MET A 8 -23.10 2.41 -1.51
N GLU A 9 -23.69 3.60 -1.58
CA GLU A 9 -23.36 4.61 -2.59
C GLU A 9 -21.92 5.09 -2.45
N LYS A 10 -21.45 5.33 -1.23
CA LYS A 10 -20.04 5.65 -0.96
C LYS A 10 -19.11 4.52 -1.40
N LEU A 11 -19.47 3.25 -1.14
CA LEU A 11 -18.69 2.09 -1.54
C LEU A 11 -18.56 2.01 -3.07
N GLU A 12 -19.63 2.19 -3.82
CA GLU A 12 -19.60 2.17 -5.28
C GLU A 12 -18.65 3.25 -5.83
N ILE A 13 -18.76 4.49 -5.34
CA ILE A 13 -17.91 5.61 -5.76
C ILE A 13 -16.44 5.37 -5.40
N LEU A 14 -16.16 4.97 -4.16
CA LEU A 14 -14.81 4.91 -3.62
C LEU A 14 -14.06 3.62 -4.00
N SER A 15 -14.76 2.54 -4.31
CA SER A 15 -14.16 1.35 -4.90
C SER A 15 -13.85 1.55 -6.38
N ASP A 16 -14.74 2.21 -7.13
CA ASP A 16 -14.48 2.56 -8.53
C ASP A 16 -13.28 3.52 -8.66
N ALA A 17 -13.22 4.53 -7.81
CA ALA A 17 -12.08 5.44 -7.74
C ALA A 17 -10.75 4.73 -7.37
N ALA A 18 -10.81 3.62 -6.63
CA ALA A 18 -9.64 2.85 -6.22
C ALA A 18 -9.10 1.92 -7.32
N LYS A 19 -9.84 1.64 -8.40
CA LYS A 19 -9.41 0.70 -9.45
C LYS A 19 -8.12 1.11 -10.16
N TYR A 20 -7.85 2.41 -10.25
CA TYR A 20 -6.64 2.96 -10.86
C TYR A 20 -5.38 2.87 -9.98
N ASP A 21 -5.52 2.44 -8.74
CA ASP A 21 -4.41 2.20 -7.82
C ASP A 21 -3.98 0.73 -7.93
N VAL A 22 -3.00 0.45 -8.78
CA VAL A 22 -2.55 -0.93 -9.08
C VAL A 22 -1.53 -1.37 -8.03
N SER A 23 -1.98 -1.85 -6.92
CA SER A 23 -1.14 -2.53 -5.92
C SER A 23 -1.53 -4.00 -5.72
N CYS A 24 -2.34 -4.52 -6.62
CA CYS A 24 -2.78 -5.91 -6.64
C CYS A 24 -3.17 -6.29 -8.07
N SER A 25 -3.03 -7.56 -8.43
CA SER A 25 -3.58 -8.10 -9.67
C SER A 25 -5.11 -8.21 -9.52
N SER A 26 -5.86 -7.20 -9.97
CA SER A 26 -7.30 -7.30 -10.09
C SER A 26 -7.66 -7.75 -11.50
N SER A 27 -8.25 -8.91 -11.63
CA SER A 27 -9.04 -9.24 -12.82
C SER A 27 -10.40 -8.54 -12.66
N GLY A 28 -10.59 -7.42 -13.32
CA GLY A 28 -11.89 -6.75 -13.39
C GLY A 28 -12.83 -7.53 -14.32
N VAL A 29 -13.37 -8.64 -13.86
CA VAL A 29 -14.42 -9.36 -14.58
C VAL A 29 -15.76 -8.89 -14.05
N GLU A 30 -16.46 -8.08 -14.85
CA GLU A 30 -17.88 -7.80 -14.65
C GLU A 30 -18.69 -8.83 -15.44
N CYS A 31 -19.48 -9.63 -14.75
CA CYS A 31 -20.51 -10.45 -15.36
C CYS A 31 -21.88 -9.86 -15.04
N ASN A 32 -22.46 -9.18 -16.02
CA ASN A 32 -23.87 -8.77 -15.97
C ASN A 32 -24.74 -9.97 -16.39
N ASN A 33 -25.60 -10.39 -15.49
CA ASN A 33 -26.59 -11.42 -15.79
C ASN A 33 -27.72 -10.81 -16.65
N ASN A 34 -27.85 -11.25 -17.89
CA ASN A 34 -28.90 -10.85 -18.82
C ASN A 34 -30.26 -11.50 -18.51
N GLY A 35 -30.55 -11.83 -17.25
CA GLY A 35 -31.87 -12.32 -16.81
C GLY A 35 -32.09 -13.83 -16.94
N SER A 36 -31.12 -14.62 -17.41
CA SER A 36 -31.27 -16.07 -17.65
C SER A 36 -30.37 -16.99 -16.79
N GLY A 37 -29.74 -16.47 -15.72
CA GLY A 37 -28.85 -17.24 -14.85
C GLY A 37 -28.94 -16.84 -13.38
N ILE A 38 -28.37 -17.66 -12.49
CA ILE A 38 -28.26 -17.40 -11.05
C ILE A 38 -26.91 -16.70 -10.79
N GLY A 39 -26.95 -15.49 -10.22
CA GLY A 39 -25.80 -14.75 -9.74
C GLY A 39 -25.47 -13.50 -10.56
N ASN A 40 -25.29 -12.38 -9.86
CA ASN A 40 -24.72 -11.12 -10.38
C ASN A 40 -23.34 -10.97 -9.74
N SER A 41 -22.29 -10.78 -10.54
CA SER A 41 -21.02 -10.32 -10.04
C SER A 41 -20.83 -8.85 -10.42
N LYS A 42 -21.10 -7.95 -9.48
CA LYS A 42 -20.60 -6.57 -9.55
C LYS A 42 -19.18 -6.55 -8.99
N ALA A 43 -18.29 -5.86 -9.66
CA ALA A 43 -16.94 -5.58 -9.16
C ALA A 43 -17.04 -4.68 -7.91
N CYS A 44 -17.16 -5.28 -6.73
CA CYS A 44 -17.37 -4.57 -5.45
C CYS A 44 -16.03 -4.18 -4.78
N GLY A 45 -15.03 -3.70 -5.52
CA GLY A 45 -13.77 -3.27 -4.91
C GLY A 45 -12.96 -4.39 -4.26
N ILE A 46 -13.21 -5.66 -4.59
CA ILE A 46 -12.42 -6.79 -4.12
C ILE A 46 -11.24 -7.00 -5.07
N CYS A 47 -10.05 -6.97 -4.52
CA CYS A 47 -8.82 -7.25 -5.24
C CYS A 47 -8.08 -8.44 -4.62
N HIS A 48 -7.11 -8.98 -5.36
CA HIS A 48 -6.33 -10.12 -4.91
C HIS A 48 -4.87 -9.73 -4.78
N SER A 49 -4.25 -10.09 -3.66
CA SER A 49 -2.82 -9.95 -3.40
C SER A 49 -2.23 -11.31 -3.05
N PHE A 50 -0.95 -11.50 -3.30
CA PHE A 50 -0.26 -12.72 -2.91
C PHE A 50 0.49 -12.48 -1.59
N SER A 51 0.27 -13.37 -0.63
CA SER A 51 1.06 -13.41 0.60
C SER A 51 2.47 -13.98 0.32
N ALA A 52 3.37 -13.90 1.31
CA ALA A 52 4.73 -14.39 1.18
C ALA A 52 4.80 -15.91 0.94
N ASP A 53 3.81 -16.67 1.43
CA ASP A 53 3.63 -18.11 1.24
C ASP A 53 2.97 -18.50 -0.09
N GLY A 54 2.74 -17.53 -1.00
CA GLY A 54 2.16 -17.74 -2.32
C GLY A 54 0.64 -17.86 -2.35
N ARG A 55 -0.07 -17.80 -1.21
CA ARG A 55 -1.54 -17.79 -1.17
C ARG A 55 -2.10 -16.50 -1.75
N CYS A 56 -3.20 -16.64 -2.48
CA CYS A 56 -3.99 -15.52 -2.95
C CYS A 56 -4.90 -15.02 -1.82
N ILE A 57 -4.76 -13.75 -1.45
CA ILE A 57 -5.55 -13.10 -0.40
C ILE A 57 -6.54 -12.14 -1.06
N SER A 58 -7.82 -12.28 -0.75
CA SER A 58 -8.87 -11.35 -1.19
C SER A 58 -8.92 -10.13 -0.27
N LEU A 59 -8.83 -8.93 -0.85
CA LEU A 59 -8.81 -7.67 -0.11
C LEU A 59 -9.96 -6.77 -0.53
N LEU A 60 -10.64 -6.16 0.44
CA LEU A 60 -11.50 -5.00 0.16
C LEU A 60 -10.58 -3.81 -0.16
N LYS A 61 -10.63 -3.34 -1.39
CA LYS A 61 -9.82 -2.22 -1.87
C LYS A 61 -10.69 -0.99 -2.02
N ILE A 62 -10.47 -0.01 -1.15
CA ILE A 62 -11.24 1.22 -1.12
C ILE A 62 -10.35 2.44 -0.86
N LEU A 63 -10.87 3.61 -1.28
CA LEU A 63 -10.40 4.89 -0.79
C LEU A 63 -11.17 5.29 0.47
N LEU A 64 -10.49 5.89 1.45
CA LEU A 64 -11.16 6.59 2.55
C LEU A 64 -11.95 7.79 1.99
N THR A 65 -11.36 8.46 1.01
CA THR A 65 -12.00 9.56 0.27
C THR A 65 -11.41 9.69 -1.13
N ASN A 66 -12.23 10.13 -2.09
CA ASN A 66 -11.77 10.58 -3.39
C ASN A 66 -11.68 12.12 -3.50
N GLU A 67 -11.95 12.86 -2.42
CA GLU A 67 -11.59 14.26 -2.32
C GLU A 67 -10.07 14.40 -2.26
N CYS A 68 -9.51 15.33 -3.03
CA CYS A 68 -8.07 15.55 -3.06
C CYS A 68 -7.78 17.03 -3.31
N ILE A 69 -6.83 17.58 -2.54
CA ILE A 69 -6.32 18.95 -2.74
C ILE A 69 -5.28 19.02 -3.86
N TYR A 70 -4.76 17.86 -4.31
CA TYR A 70 -3.75 17.81 -5.36
C TYR A 70 -4.37 17.74 -6.76
N ASN A 71 -3.64 18.27 -7.73
CA ASN A 71 -4.07 18.32 -9.12
C ASN A 71 -3.14 17.50 -10.03
N CYS A 72 -2.89 16.24 -9.66
CA CYS A 72 -2.07 15.33 -10.46
C CYS A 72 -2.76 15.02 -11.79
N ARG A 73 -2.11 15.32 -12.93
CA ARG A 73 -2.72 15.23 -14.27
C ARG A 73 -3.19 13.83 -14.65
N TYR A 74 -2.54 12.80 -14.15
CA TYR A 74 -2.88 11.40 -14.42
C TYR A 74 -4.02 10.86 -13.53
N CYS A 75 -4.45 11.62 -12.51
CA CYS A 75 -5.38 11.11 -11.50
C CYS A 75 -6.82 11.54 -11.80
N ILE A 76 -7.75 10.58 -11.80
CA ILE A 76 -9.18 10.87 -11.96
C ILE A 76 -9.73 11.71 -10.80
N ASN A 77 -9.14 11.56 -9.60
CA ASN A 77 -9.57 12.25 -8.37
C ASN A 77 -8.86 13.60 -8.16
N ARG A 78 -8.19 14.15 -9.18
CA ARG A 78 -7.55 15.46 -9.08
C ARG A 78 -8.56 16.55 -8.70
N ALA A 79 -8.08 17.60 -8.00
CA ALA A 79 -8.94 18.67 -7.48
C ALA A 79 -9.81 19.34 -8.56
N SER A 80 -9.28 19.49 -9.79
CA SER A 80 -9.98 20.16 -10.90
C SER A 80 -11.00 19.31 -11.64
N ASN A 81 -11.13 18.01 -11.33
CA ASN A 81 -12.12 17.16 -11.97
C ASN A 81 -13.49 17.30 -11.30
N ASP A 82 -14.51 17.43 -12.13
CA ASP A 82 -15.91 17.39 -11.69
C ASP A 82 -16.38 15.92 -11.63
N VAL A 83 -15.97 15.24 -10.55
CA VAL A 83 -16.40 13.86 -10.25
C VAL A 83 -17.17 13.83 -8.93
N VAL A 84 -18.07 12.88 -8.80
CA VAL A 84 -18.83 12.71 -7.56
C VAL A 84 -17.84 12.39 -6.43
N ARG A 85 -17.90 13.21 -5.36
CA ARG A 85 -17.01 13.09 -4.20
C ARG A 85 -17.73 12.39 -3.06
N ALA A 86 -17.02 11.47 -2.43
CA ALA A 86 -17.48 10.76 -1.24
C ALA A 86 -16.35 10.60 -0.23
N THR A 87 -16.73 10.52 1.04
CA THR A 87 -15.76 10.33 2.15
C THR A 87 -16.39 9.38 3.15
N PHE A 88 -15.67 8.33 3.50
CA PHE A 88 -16.01 7.47 4.62
C PHE A 88 -15.50 8.08 5.93
N THR A 89 -16.24 7.85 7.02
CA THR A 89 -15.67 7.96 8.36
C THR A 89 -14.81 6.73 8.65
N PRO A 90 -13.84 6.81 9.57
CA PRO A 90 -13.08 5.64 10.04
C PRO A 90 -13.97 4.49 10.50
N GLU A 91 -15.06 4.81 11.18
CA GLU A 91 -16.04 3.88 11.72
C GLU A 91 -16.80 3.15 10.58
N GLU A 92 -17.24 3.88 9.54
CA GLU A 92 -17.89 3.27 8.37
C GLU A 92 -16.97 2.28 7.64
N VAL A 93 -15.67 2.61 7.48
CA VAL A 93 -14.68 1.68 6.90
C VAL A 93 -14.53 0.42 7.77
N CYS A 94 -14.48 0.60 9.09
CA CYS A 94 -14.37 -0.53 10.02
C CYS A 94 -15.58 -1.45 9.90
N ASP A 95 -16.78 -0.90 10.00
CA ASP A 95 -18.03 -1.67 9.94
C ASP A 95 -18.16 -2.43 8.61
N LEU A 96 -17.84 -1.76 7.50
CA LEU A 96 -17.85 -2.36 6.17
C LEU A 96 -16.84 -3.52 6.08
N THR A 97 -15.60 -3.31 6.53
CA THR A 97 -14.55 -4.32 6.51
C THR A 97 -14.95 -5.55 7.33
N ILE A 98 -15.46 -5.35 8.54
CA ILE A 98 -15.88 -6.44 9.43
C ILE A 98 -17.07 -7.22 8.86
N GLN A 99 -18.05 -6.53 8.26
CA GLN A 99 -19.19 -7.20 7.62
C GLN A 99 -18.76 -8.06 6.44
N PHE A 100 -17.86 -7.58 5.57
CA PHE A 100 -17.33 -8.34 4.44
C PHE A 100 -16.48 -9.53 4.91
N TYR A 101 -15.66 -9.32 5.95
CA TYR A 101 -14.84 -10.38 6.53
C TYR A 101 -15.68 -11.50 7.15
N LYS A 102 -16.71 -11.15 7.97
CA LYS A 102 -17.61 -12.13 8.58
C LYS A 102 -18.39 -12.97 7.57
N ARG A 103 -18.63 -12.43 6.37
CA ARG A 103 -19.29 -13.14 5.27
C ARG A 103 -18.31 -13.91 4.37
N ASN A 104 -17.03 -13.97 4.73
CA ASN A 104 -15.95 -14.58 3.95
C ASN A 104 -15.77 -14.03 2.52
N TYR A 105 -16.14 -12.77 2.29
CA TYR A 105 -15.90 -12.11 1.00
C TYR A 105 -14.47 -11.65 0.85
N ILE A 106 -13.81 -11.32 1.97
CA ILE A 106 -12.45 -10.80 2.04
C ILE A 106 -11.67 -11.43 3.18
N GLU A 107 -10.35 -11.46 3.03
CA GLU A 107 -9.39 -11.83 4.08
C GLU A 107 -8.67 -10.61 4.65
N GLY A 108 -8.83 -9.44 4.02
CA GLY A 108 -8.19 -8.22 4.47
C GLY A 108 -8.70 -6.94 3.82
N LEU A 109 -8.04 -5.85 4.17
CA LEU A 109 -8.34 -4.49 3.70
C LEU A 109 -7.13 -3.92 2.98
N PHE A 110 -7.33 -3.32 1.79
CA PHE A 110 -6.41 -2.38 1.17
C PHE A 110 -7.01 -0.98 1.28
N LEU A 111 -6.36 -0.12 2.07
CA LEU A 111 -6.84 1.22 2.35
C LEU A 111 -5.90 2.28 1.78
N SER A 112 -6.43 3.12 0.90
CA SER A 112 -5.77 4.31 0.37
C SER A 112 -6.66 5.55 0.52
N SER A 113 -6.23 6.71 0.03
CA SER A 113 -7.01 7.95 0.15
C SER A 113 -6.57 9.00 -0.87
N GLY A 114 -7.48 9.83 -1.31
CA GLY A 114 -7.17 11.19 -1.71
C GLY A 114 -6.66 11.98 -0.52
N ILE A 115 -6.09 13.17 -0.75
CA ILE A 115 -5.50 13.99 0.31
C ILE A 115 -6.46 15.15 0.64
N ILE A 116 -7.07 15.09 1.83
CA ILE A 116 -7.99 16.11 2.33
C ILE A 116 -7.22 17.06 3.26
N TYR A 117 -7.39 18.34 3.09
CA TYR A 117 -6.81 19.41 3.90
C TYR A 117 -5.26 19.40 3.96
N SER A 118 -4.66 18.31 4.43
CA SER A 118 -3.21 18.13 4.51
C SER A 118 -2.83 16.64 4.49
N PRO A 119 -1.54 16.32 4.19
CA PRO A 119 -1.04 14.94 4.31
C PRO A 119 -1.23 14.36 5.71
N ASP A 120 -0.94 15.14 6.75
CA ASP A 120 -1.05 14.69 8.16
C ASP A 120 -2.49 14.44 8.57
N GLU A 121 -3.42 15.31 8.20
CA GLU A 121 -4.84 15.13 8.53
C GLU A 121 -5.41 13.86 7.87
N THR A 122 -5.03 13.65 6.61
CA THR A 122 -5.41 12.42 5.89
C THR A 122 -4.79 11.18 6.54
N MET A 123 -3.49 11.24 6.88
CA MET A 123 -2.80 10.13 7.53
C MET A 123 -3.36 9.82 8.91
N LYS A 124 -3.78 10.83 9.70
CA LYS A 124 -4.48 10.64 11.00
C LYS A 124 -5.78 9.87 10.85
N ARG A 125 -6.57 10.17 9.82
CA ARG A 125 -7.83 9.44 9.56
C ARG A 125 -7.59 8.00 9.16
N LEU A 126 -6.61 7.73 8.30
CA LEU A 126 -6.18 6.38 7.94
C LEU A 126 -5.70 5.61 9.19
N LEU A 127 -4.86 6.25 9.99
CA LEU A 127 -4.34 5.69 11.23
C LEU A 127 -5.47 5.36 12.22
N LYS A 128 -6.42 6.29 12.42
CA LYS A 128 -7.60 6.03 13.26
C LYS A 128 -8.36 4.79 12.80
N THR A 129 -8.55 4.63 11.49
CA THR A 129 -9.24 3.47 10.93
C THR A 129 -8.53 2.16 11.29
N VAL A 130 -7.21 2.06 11.08
CA VAL A 130 -6.48 0.82 11.36
C VAL A 130 -6.35 0.53 12.86
N ILE A 131 -6.24 1.57 13.69
CA ILE A 131 -6.28 1.43 15.15
C ILE A 131 -7.63 0.86 15.60
N LEU A 132 -8.74 1.44 15.15
CA LEU A 132 -10.08 0.95 15.47
C LEU A 132 -10.28 -0.51 15.04
N LEU A 133 -9.88 -0.87 13.84
CA LEU A 133 -9.94 -2.27 13.35
C LEU A 133 -9.20 -3.21 14.30
N ARG A 134 -7.97 -2.88 14.69
CA ARG A 134 -7.14 -3.73 15.53
C ARG A 134 -7.56 -3.75 16.99
N SER A 135 -7.87 -2.58 17.58
CA SER A 135 -8.18 -2.47 19.02
C SER A 135 -9.65 -2.75 19.32
N LYS A 136 -10.57 -2.02 18.69
CA LYS A 136 -12.01 -2.11 18.99
C LYS A 136 -12.65 -3.36 18.39
N TYR A 137 -12.34 -3.67 17.14
CA TYR A 137 -12.96 -4.79 16.41
C TYR A 137 -12.13 -6.08 16.48
N SER A 138 -10.95 -6.07 17.09
CA SER A 138 -10.03 -7.22 17.18
C SER A 138 -9.79 -7.90 15.83
N PHE A 139 -9.72 -7.10 14.77
CA PHE A 139 -9.57 -7.58 13.40
C PHE A 139 -8.19 -8.20 13.18
N GLY A 140 -8.13 -9.52 13.01
CA GLY A 140 -6.90 -10.27 12.74
C GLY A 140 -6.51 -10.38 11.26
N GLY A 141 -7.39 -9.94 10.33
CA GLY A 141 -7.14 -10.04 8.89
C GLY A 141 -6.02 -9.11 8.41
N TYR A 142 -5.58 -9.35 7.16
CA TYR A 142 -4.50 -8.59 6.54
C TYR A 142 -4.89 -7.13 6.28
N ILE A 143 -4.00 -6.19 6.60
CA ILE A 143 -4.18 -4.77 6.30
C ILE A 143 -3.00 -4.25 5.49
N HIS A 144 -3.28 -3.81 4.26
CA HIS A 144 -2.36 -3.04 3.44
C HIS A 144 -2.81 -1.57 3.43
N MET A 145 -1.96 -0.68 3.87
CA MET A 145 -2.25 0.75 3.87
C MET A 145 -1.28 1.52 2.98
N LYS A 146 -1.79 2.48 2.23
CA LYS A 146 -0.98 3.41 1.47
C LYS A 146 -0.62 4.60 2.35
N ALA A 147 0.67 4.76 2.64
CA ALA A 147 1.16 5.92 3.37
C ALA A 147 1.04 7.17 2.50
N ILE A 148 0.66 8.29 3.12
CA ILE A 148 0.46 9.56 2.43
C ILE A 148 1.81 10.26 2.24
N PRO A 149 2.21 10.59 1.00
CA PRO A 149 3.42 11.36 0.74
C PRO A 149 3.39 12.71 1.46
N GLY A 150 4.44 13.00 2.21
CA GLY A 150 4.55 14.25 3.00
C GLY A 150 3.93 14.19 4.39
N ALA A 151 3.38 13.05 4.81
CA ALA A 151 2.93 12.86 6.20
C ALA A 151 4.13 12.79 7.16
N SER A 152 3.89 13.19 8.41
CA SER A 152 4.90 13.22 9.48
C SER A 152 5.40 11.82 9.82
N GLU A 153 6.65 11.77 10.31
CA GLU A 153 7.34 10.53 10.65
C GLU A 153 6.61 9.76 11.75
N GLU A 154 6.11 10.46 12.73
CA GLU A 154 5.41 9.89 13.88
C GLU A 154 4.17 9.11 13.43
N LEU A 155 3.37 9.68 12.53
CA LEU A 155 2.16 9.05 12.03
C LEU A 155 2.47 7.77 11.23
N ILE A 156 3.51 7.80 10.40
CA ILE A 156 3.96 6.64 9.62
C ILE A 156 4.50 5.55 10.55
N LYS A 157 5.31 5.92 11.55
CA LYS A 157 5.88 5.00 12.53
C LYS A 157 4.79 4.30 13.36
N ILE A 158 3.80 5.04 13.85
CA ILE A 158 2.70 4.44 14.58
C ILE A 158 1.90 3.49 13.69
N ALA A 159 1.55 3.93 12.48
CA ALA A 159 0.79 3.14 11.54
C ALA A 159 1.45 1.79 11.21
N GLY A 160 2.79 1.76 11.13
CA GLY A 160 3.55 0.55 10.82
C GLY A 160 3.32 -0.61 11.79
N TYR A 161 2.93 -0.35 13.04
CA TYR A 161 2.59 -1.40 14.01
C TYR A 161 1.15 -1.94 13.88
N TYR A 162 0.29 -1.26 13.13
CA TYR A 162 -1.12 -1.65 12.97
C TYR A 162 -1.43 -2.28 11.62
N VAL A 163 -0.50 -2.18 10.65
CA VAL A 163 -0.68 -2.72 9.31
C VAL A 163 0.31 -3.85 9.02
N ASP A 164 -0.04 -4.72 8.07
CA ASP A 164 0.85 -5.80 7.65
C ASP A 164 1.78 -5.35 6.54
N ARG A 165 1.28 -4.54 5.60
CA ARG A 165 2.07 -3.93 4.53
C ARG A 165 1.79 -2.44 4.43
N MET A 166 2.83 -1.69 4.11
CA MET A 166 2.70 -0.27 3.78
C MET A 166 3.26 -0.01 2.38
N SER A 167 2.61 0.85 1.61
CA SER A 167 3.11 1.26 0.31
C SER A 167 3.21 2.77 0.18
N VAL A 168 4.22 3.22 -0.56
CA VAL A 168 4.40 4.61 -0.97
C VAL A 168 4.62 4.59 -2.47
N ASN A 169 3.71 5.17 -3.23
CA ASN A 169 3.84 5.17 -4.68
C ASN A 169 4.92 6.16 -5.14
N LEU A 170 5.84 5.67 -5.96
CA LEU A 170 6.80 6.52 -6.67
C LEU A 170 6.10 7.37 -7.72
N GLU A 171 5.04 6.83 -8.31
CA GLU A 171 4.20 7.38 -9.37
C GLU A 171 4.96 7.49 -10.71
N LEU A 172 5.87 8.43 -10.83
CA LEU A 172 6.60 8.71 -12.06
C LEU A 172 8.10 8.48 -11.89
N PRO A 173 8.79 7.93 -12.91
CA PRO A 173 10.19 7.53 -12.80
C PRO A 173 11.13 8.71 -12.56
N THR A 174 10.90 9.85 -13.20
CA THR A 174 11.82 10.99 -13.18
C THR A 174 11.28 12.20 -12.43
N ASN A 175 12.19 13.05 -11.94
CA ASN A 175 11.83 14.33 -11.31
C ASN A 175 11.16 15.30 -12.30
N ALA A 176 11.57 15.27 -13.56
CA ALA A 176 11.00 16.12 -14.61
C ALA A 176 9.52 15.73 -14.86
N ALA A 177 9.26 14.43 -14.99
CA ALA A 177 7.92 13.91 -15.13
C ALA A 177 7.04 14.26 -13.91
N LEU A 178 7.58 14.09 -12.68
CA LEU A 178 6.86 14.41 -11.45
C LEU A 178 6.49 15.89 -11.37
N LYS A 179 7.43 16.80 -11.65
CA LYS A 179 7.17 18.26 -11.70
C LYS A 179 6.12 18.63 -12.75
N LYS A 180 6.15 17.97 -13.92
CA LYS A 180 5.21 18.23 -15.02
C LYS A 180 3.79 17.74 -14.70
N LEU A 181 3.65 16.53 -14.13
CA LEU A 181 2.37 15.84 -14.02
C LEU A 181 1.78 15.84 -12.61
N ALA A 182 2.59 16.02 -11.58
CA ALA A 182 2.17 16.04 -10.17
C ALA A 182 2.98 17.06 -9.35
N PRO A 183 2.88 18.38 -9.65
CA PRO A 183 3.76 19.40 -9.08
C PRO A 183 3.67 19.53 -7.55
N ALA A 184 2.57 19.09 -6.95
CA ALA A 184 2.42 19.05 -5.50
C ALA A 184 3.19 17.90 -4.82
N LYS A 185 3.71 16.94 -5.59
CA LYS A 185 4.51 15.83 -5.09
C LYS A 185 5.98 16.07 -5.40
N THR A 186 6.82 15.99 -4.38
CA THR A 186 8.28 16.05 -4.55
C THR A 186 8.90 14.67 -4.35
N ARG A 187 10.08 14.45 -4.92
CA ARG A 187 10.80 13.19 -4.73
C ARG A 187 11.08 12.94 -3.24
N ASP A 188 11.41 13.99 -2.50
CA ASP A 188 11.68 13.89 -1.07
C ASP A 188 10.44 13.47 -0.28
N ASN A 189 9.26 14.04 -0.59
CA ASN A 189 8.01 13.66 0.05
C ASN A 189 7.60 12.21 -0.22
N ILE A 190 8.15 11.57 -1.25
CA ILE A 190 7.93 10.16 -1.58
C ILE A 190 9.01 9.26 -0.97
N LEU A 191 10.28 9.61 -1.13
CA LEU A 191 11.39 8.75 -0.70
C LEU A 191 11.62 8.80 0.81
N LYS A 192 11.34 9.94 1.47
CA LYS A 192 11.46 10.05 2.92
C LYS A 192 10.57 9.05 3.66
N PRO A 193 9.27 8.92 3.38
CA PRO A 193 8.43 7.85 3.95
C PRO A 193 8.95 6.43 3.68
N MET A 194 9.46 6.14 2.48
CA MET A 194 10.04 4.83 2.17
C MET A 194 11.24 4.54 3.09
N ARG A 195 12.12 5.52 3.32
CA ARG A 195 13.27 5.39 4.22
C ARG A 195 12.84 5.19 5.67
N MET A 196 11.81 5.90 6.12
CA MET A 196 11.25 5.75 7.46
C MET A 196 10.69 4.34 7.69
N ILE A 197 9.96 3.81 6.72
CA ILE A 197 9.42 2.44 6.78
C ILE A 197 10.57 1.43 6.83
N GLN A 198 11.59 1.57 5.99
CA GLN A 198 12.78 0.72 6.01
C GLN A 198 13.47 0.74 7.37
N ASN A 199 13.73 1.93 7.92
CA ASN A 199 14.37 2.09 9.23
C ASN A 199 13.53 1.45 10.35
N GLY A 200 12.20 1.59 10.28
CA GLY A 200 11.28 0.94 11.21
C GLY A 200 11.38 -0.58 11.18
N ILE A 201 11.40 -1.18 9.98
CA ILE A 201 11.57 -2.63 9.78
C ILE A 201 12.91 -3.09 10.34
N HIS A 202 14.02 -2.39 10.02
CA HIS A 202 15.36 -2.75 10.52
C HIS A 202 15.46 -2.65 12.05
N SER A 203 14.92 -1.59 12.63
CA SER A 203 14.91 -1.41 14.08
C SER A 203 14.13 -2.51 14.79
N ASP A 204 13.01 -2.94 14.21
CA ASP A 204 12.17 -4.01 14.75
C ASP A 204 12.91 -5.36 14.68
N VAL A 205 13.55 -5.68 13.55
CA VAL A 205 14.37 -6.89 13.41
C VAL A 205 15.53 -6.93 14.42
N GLN A 206 16.21 -5.79 14.66
CA GLN A 206 17.26 -5.70 15.67
C GLN A 206 16.73 -5.92 17.08
N ARG A 207 15.57 -5.34 17.40
CA ARG A 207 14.87 -5.54 18.67
C ARG A 207 14.55 -7.01 18.92
N LEU A 208 14.00 -7.69 17.91
CA LEU A 208 13.68 -9.12 18.00
C LEU A 208 14.93 -10.00 18.22
N LYS A 209 16.01 -9.72 17.48
CA LYS A 209 17.29 -10.42 17.65
C LYS A 209 17.87 -10.22 19.05
N SER A 210 17.85 -9.02 19.61
CA SER A 210 18.33 -8.73 20.96
C SER A 210 17.51 -9.43 22.05
N SER A 211 16.20 -9.56 21.84
CA SER A 211 15.30 -10.29 22.74
C SER A 211 15.57 -11.80 22.71
N SER A 212 15.80 -12.39 21.54
CA SER A 212 16.11 -13.81 21.39
C SER A 212 17.47 -14.20 21.99
N VAL A 213 18.48 -13.32 21.88
CA VAL A 213 19.79 -13.53 22.51
C VAL A 213 19.68 -13.58 24.04
N ASN A 214 18.80 -12.82 24.65
CA ASN A 214 18.56 -12.86 26.10
C ASN A 214 17.86 -14.15 26.56
N VAL A 215 17.03 -14.77 25.72
CA VAL A 215 16.38 -16.06 26.00
C VAL A 215 17.41 -17.20 25.91
N ASN A 216 18.30 -17.16 24.91
CA ASN A 216 19.35 -18.21 24.74
C ASN A 216 20.45 -18.18 25.81
N ARG A 217 20.60 -17.09 26.59
CA ARG A 217 21.50 -17.08 27.78
C ARG A 217 20.95 -17.83 28.97
N LEU A 218 19.66 -18.16 28.95
CA LEU A 218 18.98 -18.91 30.04
C LEU A 218 18.77 -20.39 29.71
N SER A 219 18.90 -20.81 28.47
CA SER A 219 18.84 -22.21 28.05
C SER A 219 20.06 -22.55 27.21
N GLY A 220 21.01 -23.32 27.81
CA GLY A 220 22.18 -23.79 27.11
C GLY A 220 21.85 -24.70 25.94
N GLU A 221 22.60 -24.48 24.83
CA GLU A 221 22.72 -25.32 23.66
C GLU A 221 21.47 -25.52 22.75
N HIS A 222 21.49 -24.83 21.61
CA HIS A 222 21.45 -25.40 20.26
C HIS A 222 21.48 -24.26 19.21
N THR A 223 22.50 -24.28 18.36
CA THR A 223 22.61 -23.39 17.17
C THR A 223 21.67 -23.89 16.08
N VAL A 224 20.64 -23.12 15.79
CA VAL A 224 19.77 -23.30 14.63
C VAL A 224 19.91 -22.10 13.71
N ASN A 225 19.98 -22.32 12.40
CA ASN A 225 20.18 -21.30 11.38
C ASN A 225 19.04 -20.27 11.41
N ALA A 226 19.36 -19.02 11.75
CA ALA A 226 18.44 -17.96 12.15
C ALA A 226 17.59 -17.35 11.03
N TYR A 227 17.63 -17.87 9.80
CA TYR A 227 16.91 -17.27 8.67
C TYR A 227 15.58 -17.96 8.34
N ASP A 228 15.43 -19.25 8.60
CA ASP A 228 14.20 -19.99 8.33
C ASP A 228 13.17 -19.92 9.47
N ASP A 229 13.64 -19.75 10.72
CA ASP A 229 12.76 -19.71 11.91
C ASP A 229 12.03 -18.38 12.14
N ILE A 230 12.44 -17.28 11.47
CA ILE A 230 11.78 -15.96 11.66
C ILE A 230 10.36 -15.96 11.07
N PHE A 231 10.09 -16.78 10.06
CA PHE A 231 8.76 -16.88 9.44
C PHE A 231 7.78 -17.71 10.26
N ASP A 232 8.25 -18.77 10.92
CA ASP A 232 7.39 -19.65 11.74
C ASP A 232 7.12 -19.07 13.13
N THR A 233 8.05 -18.31 13.70
CA THR A 233 7.90 -17.70 15.03
C THR A 233 6.95 -16.48 15.03
N ALA A 234 6.76 -15.83 13.89
CA ALA A 234 5.78 -14.75 13.76
C ALA A 234 4.32 -15.24 13.87
N LEU A 235 4.10 -16.55 13.75
CA LEU A 235 2.78 -17.19 13.83
C LEU A 235 2.49 -17.81 15.20
N SER A 236 3.46 -17.94 16.11
CA SER A 236 3.23 -18.47 17.46
C SER A 236 3.05 -17.35 18.48
N SER A 237 1.87 -17.31 19.09
CA SER A 237 1.33 -16.22 19.92
C SER A 237 1.94 -16.06 21.32
N ASP A 238 3.00 -16.78 21.72
CA ASP A 238 3.33 -16.91 23.14
C ASP A 238 4.66 -16.29 23.64
N VAL A 239 5.44 -15.55 22.81
CA VAL A 239 6.81 -15.16 23.18
C VAL A 239 7.02 -13.69 23.57
N TYR A 240 6.01 -12.83 23.59
CA TYR A 240 6.23 -11.39 23.79
C TYR A 240 5.79 -10.83 25.14
N ARG A 241 6.64 -10.93 26.15
CA ARG A 241 6.65 -10.01 27.29
C ARG A 241 7.75 -8.97 27.10
N MET A 242 7.37 -7.71 26.89
CA MET A 242 8.30 -6.58 26.75
C MET A 242 8.47 -5.77 28.03
N ASN A 243 9.69 -5.28 28.23
CA ASN A 243 10.04 -4.32 29.29
C ASN A 243 9.56 -2.90 28.94
N ASN A 244 9.01 -2.23 29.92
CA ASN A 244 8.27 -0.95 29.91
C ASN A 244 9.13 0.32 29.72
N SER A 245 10.15 0.38 28.87
CA SER A 245 11.01 1.58 28.78
C SER A 245 10.69 2.60 27.69
N ASP A 246 9.76 2.34 26.75
CA ASP A 246 9.43 3.26 25.64
C ASP A 246 8.05 3.95 25.74
N ASN A 247 7.52 4.12 26.95
CA ASN A 247 6.23 4.79 27.16
C ASN A 247 6.20 6.29 26.78
N SER A 248 7.34 6.95 26.60
CA SER A 248 7.39 8.38 26.29
C SER A 248 6.83 8.72 24.88
N PHE A 249 7.00 7.84 23.91
CA PHE A 249 6.53 8.03 22.54
C PHE A 249 4.99 7.94 22.44
N PHE A 250 4.39 6.96 23.11
CA PHE A 250 2.93 6.79 23.12
C PHE A 250 2.20 7.83 23.95
N ASN A 251 2.82 8.34 25.00
CA ASN A 251 2.28 9.45 25.78
C ASN A 251 2.23 10.76 24.97
N HIS A 252 3.23 11.00 24.12
CA HIS A 252 3.23 12.14 23.20
C HIS A 252 2.13 11.99 22.13
N TYR A 253 1.91 10.79 21.62
CA TYR A 253 0.84 10.47 20.67
C TYR A 253 -0.56 10.69 21.27
N ASN A 254 -0.79 10.25 22.52
CA ASN A 254 -2.04 10.47 23.23
C ASN A 254 -2.34 11.97 23.44
N SER A 255 -1.31 12.80 23.61
CA SER A 255 -1.40 14.26 23.65
C SER A 255 -1.83 14.85 22.29
N LEU A 256 -1.34 14.34 21.17
CA LEU A 256 -1.72 14.78 19.82
C LEU A 256 -3.16 14.37 19.44
N TYR A 257 -3.65 13.25 19.99
CA TYR A 257 -5.01 12.75 19.71
C TYR A 257 -6.08 13.35 20.61
N SER A 258 -5.74 13.83 21.79
CA SER A 258 -6.67 14.54 22.66
C SER A 258 -7.22 15.83 22.03
N VAL A 259 -6.51 16.36 21.03
CA VAL A 259 -6.93 17.54 20.25
C VAL A 259 -7.92 17.17 19.13
N ALA A 260 -7.98 15.90 18.70
CA ALA A 260 -8.78 15.46 17.55
C ALA A 260 -10.08 14.71 17.89
N GLY A 261 -10.47 14.64 19.19
CA GLY A 261 -11.70 13.99 19.65
C GLY A 261 -11.42 12.94 20.73
N LYS A 262 -12.05 13.12 21.87
CA LYS A 262 -11.87 12.32 23.08
C LYS A 262 -11.99 10.82 22.83
N PHE A 263 -10.88 10.10 22.88
CA PHE A 263 -10.88 8.68 23.23
C PHE A 263 -11.10 8.56 24.75
N SER A 264 -11.89 7.60 25.19
CA SER A 264 -12.04 7.28 26.60
C SER A 264 -10.73 6.68 27.15
N ASP A 265 -10.46 6.82 28.46
CA ASP A 265 -9.25 6.27 29.09
C ASP A 265 -9.08 4.75 28.91
N THR A 266 -10.16 4.02 28.65
CA THR A 266 -10.16 2.60 28.31
C THR A 266 -9.54 2.30 26.93
N ASP A 267 -9.64 3.23 25.98
CA ASP A 267 -9.08 3.04 24.63
C ASP A 267 -7.56 3.25 24.62
N ASN A 268 -7.02 4.10 25.50
CA ASN A 268 -5.58 4.37 25.59
C ASN A 268 -4.77 3.15 26.06
N ASN A 269 -5.29 2.37 27.01
CA ASN A 269 -4.63 1.15 27.47
C ASN A 269 -4.62 0.02 26.42
N SER A 270 -5.65 -0.05 25.56
CA SER A 270 -5.72 -1.05 24.50
C SER A 270 -4.77 -0.72 23.35
N ILE A 271 -4.54 0.57 23.04
CA ILE A 271 -3.63 1.03 21.99
C ILE A 271 -2.18 0.68 22.32
N THR A 272 -1.72 0.99 23.54
CA THR A 272 -0.34 0.69 23.98
C THR A 272 -0.08 -0.82 24.07
N GLY A 273 -1.05 -1.58 24.55
CA GLY A 273 -0.94 -3.04 24.67
C GLY A 273 -0.86 -3.77 23.33
N TYR A 274 -1.49 -3.23 22.29
CA TYR A 274 -1.49 -3.86 20.96
C TYR A 274 -0.17 -3.63 20.20
N SER A 275 0.35 -2.40 20.19
CA SER A 275 1.58 -2.06 19.46
C SER A 275 2.82 -2.81 19.99
N ASN A 276 2.85 -3.12 21.28
CA ASN A 276 3.96 -3.86 21.90
C ASN A 276 4.02 -5.35 21.48
N LYS A 277 2.95 -5.88 20.85
CA LYS A 277 2.84 -7.29 20.47
C LYS A 277 3.05 -7.57 18.98
N ARG A 278 3.11 -6.54 18.14
CA ARG A 278 3.24 -6.72 16.69
C ARG A 278 4.59 -6.24 16.16
N SER A 279 5.06 -6.95 15.13
CA SER A 279 6.20 -6.51 14.32
C SER A 279 5.80 -5.32 13.44
N PHE A 280 6.76 -4.43 13.19
CA PHE A 280 6.58 -3.28 12.33
C PHE A 280 6.49 -3.71 10.87
N VAL A 281 5.35 -3.45 10.21
CA VAL A 281 5.11 -3.76 8.78
C VAL A 281 5.64 -5.16 8.38
N PRO A 282 5.15 -6.25 8.97
CA PRO A 282 5.75 -7.58 8.82
C PRO A 282 5.79 -8.10 7.38
N ALA A 283 4.86 -7.70 6.50
CA ALA A 283 4.88 -8.02 5.08
C ALA A 283 5.70 -7.04 4.24
N GLY A 284 6.41 -6.09 4.87
CA GLY A 284 7.32 -5.15 4.23
C GLY A 284 6.62 -4.04 3.44
N GLN A 285 7.43 -3.29 2.69
CA GLN A 285 6.92 -2.17 1.89
C GLN A 285 6.91 -2.48 0.39
N SER A 286 6.06 -1.74 -0.34
CA SER A 286 5.94 -1.80 -1.79
C SER A 286 5.77 -0.41 -2.40
N SER A 287 5.95 -0.31 -3.71
CA SER A 287 5.75 0.93 -4.47
C SER A 287 5.03 0.64 -5.78
N GLN A 288 4.62 1.70 -6.47
CA GLN A 288 4.00 1.63 -7.79
C GLN A 288 4.59 2.71 -8.69
N MET A 289 4.80 2.37 -9.96
CA MET A 289 5.16 3.31 -11.03
C MET A 289 4.12 3.26 -12.15
N ILE A 290 3.81 4.42 -12.70
CA ILE A 290 2.96 4.59 -13.88
C ILE A 290 3.84 4.43 -15.12
N VAL A 291 3.41 3.58 -16.06
CA VAL A 291 4.14 3.24 -17.28
C VAL A 291 3.48 3.93 -18.47
N GLY A 292 4.28 4.67 -19.26
CA GLY A 292 3.83 5.30 -20.48
C GLY A 292 3.02 6.59 -20.31
N ALA A 293 3.07 7.22 -19.16
CA ALA A 293 2.58 8.59 -18.95
C ALA A 293 3.56 9.64 -19.48
N THR A 294 4.81 9.28 -19.64
CA THR A 294 5.94 10.09 -20.11
C THR A 294 6.88 9.24 -20.96
N ASP A 295 7.91 9.84 -21.53
CA ASP A 295 8.79 9.21 -22.53
C ASP A 295 9.86 8.28 -21.93
N GLU A 296 9.73 7.88 -20.67
CA GLU A 296 10.68 6.97 -20.05
C GLU A 296 10.64 5.58 -20.70
N THR A 297 11.82 5.04 -20.91
CA THR A 297 12.04 3.70 -21.47
C THR A 297 11.88 2.62 -20.40
N ASP A 298 11.75 1.37 -20.83
CA ASP A 298 11.70 0.23 -19.90
C ASP A 298 13.01 0.09 -19.11
N TYR A 299 14.16 0.46 -19.71
CA TYR A 299 15.45 0.50 -19.04
C TYR A 299 15.45 1.47 -17.84
N HIS A 300 14.88 2.67 -18.00
CA HIS A 300 14.71 3.60 -16.88
C HIS A 300 13.84 2.99 -15.75
N LEU A 301 12.72 2.36 -16.14
CA LEU A 301 11.80 1.76 -15.17
C LEU A 301 12.43 0.63 -14.35
N VAL A 302 13.13 -0.31 -15.02
CA VAL A 302 13.78 -1.44 -14.33
C VAL A 302 14.99 -1.01 -13.52
N THR A 303 15.76 0.00 -13.97
CA THR A 303 16.89 0.58 -13.22
C THR A 303 16.43 1.25 -11.94
N ILE A 304 15.31 1.98 -11.99
CA ILE A 304 14.72 2.60 -10.81
C ILE A 304 14.17 1.53 -9.87
N ALA A 305 13.50 0.50 -10.39
CA ALA A 305 13.00 -0.60 -9.57
C ALA A 305 14.15 -1.33 -8.85
N GLU A 306 15.27 -1.62 -9.55
CA GLU A 306 16.48 -2.19 -8.95
C GLU A 306 17.01 -1.31 -7.80
N SER A 307 17.08 0.00 -8.01
CA SER A 307 17.51 0.96 -7.00
C SER A 307 16.59 0.97 -5.78
N LEU A 308 15.28 0.88 -5.99
CA LEU A 308 14.29 0.81 -4.91
C LEU A 308 14.44 -0.49 -4.10
N TYR A 309 14.66 -1.62 -4.75
CA TYR A 309 14.93 -2.89 -4.06
C TYR A 309 16.19 -2.82 -3.20
N ARG A 310 17.29 -2.30 -3.75
CA ARG A 310 18.59 -2.23 -3.06
C ARG A 310 18.63 -1.19 -1.95
N GLN A 311 18.06 -0.01 -2.18
CA GLN A 311 18.23 1.13 -1.28
C GLN A 311 17.13 1.27 -0.23
N TYR A 312 15.94 0.69 -0.48
CA TYR A 312 14.77 0.83 0.38
C TYR A 312 14.17 -0.51 0.81
N ASP A 313 14.77 -1.64 0.44
CA ASP A 313 14.32 -3.01 0.77
C ASP A 313 12.86 -3.27 0.39
N LEU A 314 12.42 -2.71 -0.72
CA LEU A 314 11.07 -2.95 -1.20
C LEU A 314 10.85 -4.44 -1.48
N LYS A 315 9.68 -4.95 -1.14
CA LYS A 315 9.31 -6.33 -1.49
C LYS A 315 8.75 -6.43 -2.90
N ARG A 316 8.16 -5.35 -3.42
CA ARG A 316 7.61 -5.32 -4.78
C ARG A 316 7.46 -3.89 -5.30
N VAL A 317 7.71 -3.72 -6.59
CA VAL A 317 7.30 -2.57 -7.38
C VAL A 317 6.17 -3.04 -8.31
N PHE A 318 5.08 -2.28 -8.35
CA PHE A 318 3.96 -2.50 -9.26
C PHE A 318 4.10 -1.56 -10.45
N TYR A 319 3.80 -2.06 -11.63
CA TYR A 319 3.76 -1.30 -12.87
C TYR A 319 2.31 -1.12 -13.28
N SER A 320 1.89 0.13 -13.49
CA SER A 320 0.54 0.48 -13.88
C SER A 320 0.55 1.16 -15.23
N ALA A 321 -0.04 0.53 -16.21
CA ALA A 321 -0.21 1.14 -17.54
C ALA A 321 -1.01 2.46 -17.40
N PHE A 322 -0.49 3.53 -18.00
CA PHE A 322 -1.17 4.82 -18.00
C PHE A 322 -2.44 4.76 -18.85
N VAL A 323 -3.52 5.27 -18.28
CA VAL A 323 -4.80 5.49 -18.98
C VAL A 323 -5.12 6.98 -18.89
N ASN A 324 -5.31 7.64 -20.03
CA ASN A 324 -5.65 9.07 -20.07
C ASN A 324 -7.13 9.31 -19.74
N VAL A 325 -7.50 9.07 -18.51
CA VAL A 325 -8.89 9.19 -18.01
C VAL A 325 -9.42 10.62 -18.03
N ASN A 326 -8.52 11.60 -18.07
CA ASN A 326 -8.88 13.02 -18.03
C ASN A 326 -8.97 13.64 -19.43
N MET A 327 -8.73 12.87 -20.51
CA MET A 327 -8.65 13.38 -21.89
C MET A 327 -7.75 14.61 -22.01
N ASP A 328 -6.67 14.64 -21.20
CA ASP A 328 -5.71 15.76 -21.19
C ASP A 328 -4.82 15.67 -22.44
N GLU A 329 -4.94 16.64 -23.34
CA GLU A 329 -4.19 16.68 -24.62
C GLU A 329 -2.67 16.80 -24.43
N SER A 330 -2.21 17.28 -23.26
CA SER A 330 -0.78 17.36 -22.93
C SER A 330 -0.18 16.03 -22.46
N MET A 331 -1.01 15.02 -22.27
CA MET A 331 -0.63 13.66 -21.93
C MET A 331 -0.56 12.80 -23.21
N PRO A 332 0.21 11.71 -23.22
CA PRO A 332 0.24 10.81 -24.37
C PRO A 332 -1.17 10.41 -24.78
N LEU A 333 -1.51 10.70 -26.05
CA LEU A 333 -2.75 10.24 -26.63
C LEU A 333 -2.68 8.72 -26.78
N GLN A 334 -3.77 8.07 -26.44
CA GLN A 334 -3.92 6.64 -26.71
C GLN A 334 -4.09 6.46 -28.22
N ILE A 335 -3.10 5.90 -28.88
CA ILE A 335 -3.21 5.55 -30.30
C ILE A 335 -4.32 4.49 -30.41
N ASP A 336 -5.33 4.75 -31.24
CA ASP A 336 -6.51 3.89 -31.46
C ASP A 336 -7.36 3.59 -30.20
N GLY A 337 -7.40 4.49 -29.21
CA GLY A 337 -8.17 4.28 -27.99
C GLY A 337 -7.62 3.17 -27.10
N LYS A 338 -6.47 2.59 -27.45
CA LYS A 338 -5.77 1.57 -26.66
C LYS A 338 -4.62 2.24 -25.92
N GLY A 339 -4.66 2.19 -24.61
CA GLY A 339 -3.59 2.71 -23.74
C GLY A 339 -2.24 2.01 -23.97
N VAL A 340 -1.33 2.13 -23.01
CA VAL A 340 -0.07 1.39 -23.02
C VAL A 340 -0.36 -0.10 -23.27
N PRO A 341 0.33 -0.76 -24.22
CA PRO A 341 0.08 -2.17 -24.51
C PRO A 341 0.25 -3.03 -23.24
N LEU A 342 -0.73 -3.84 -22.93
CA LEU A 342 -0.70 -4.77 -21.77
C LEU A 342 0.56 -5.64 -21.78
N LEU A 343 1.06 -5.96 -22.98
CA LEU A 343 2.28 -6.73 -23.18
C LEU A 343 3.52 -6.03 -22.59
N ARG A 344 3.60 -4.68 -22.67
CA ARG A 344 4.70 -3.91 -22.08
C ARG A 344 4.70 -4.06 -20.54
N GLU A 345 3.53 -3.97 -19.93
CA GLU A 345 3.37 -4.21 -18.50
C GLU A 345 3.79 -5.64 -18.11
N HIS A 346 3.34 -6.65 -18.88
CA HIS A 346 3.75 -8.04 -18.66
C HIS A 346 5.27 -8.22 -18.77
N ARG A 347 5.95 -7.58 -19.74
CA ARG A 347 7.41 -7.66 -19.88
C ARG A 347 8.14 -7.05 -18.68
N LEU A 348 7.65 -5.93 -18.19
CA LEU A 348 8.18 -5.32 -16.97
C LEU A 348 8.01 -6.23 -15.75
N TYR A 349 6.87 -6.91 -15.59
CA TYR A 349 6.69 -7.88 -14.51
C TYR A 349 7.58 -9.13 -14.67
N GLN A 350 7.84 -9.59 -15.89
CA GLN A 350 8.78 -10.69 -16.15
C GLN A 350 10.22 -10.28 -15.78
N ALA A 351 10.64 -9.09 -16.17
CA ALA A 351 11.92 -8.52 -15.78
C ALA A 351 12.06 -8.33 -14.26
N ASP A 352 11.03 -7.81 -13.64
CA ASP A 352 10.96 -7.67 -12.18
C ASP A 352 11.14 -9.01 -11.46
N TRP A 353 10.52 -10.07 -11.99
CA TRP A 353 10.69 -11.43 -11.49
C TRP A 353 12.14 -11.90 -11.58
N LEU A 354 12.82 -11.68 -12.73
CA LEU A 354 14.23 -12.03 -12.94
C LEU A 354 15.13 -11.29 -11.96
N MET A 355 14.90 -9.99 -11.75
CA MET A 355 15.68 -9.19 -10.80
C MET A 355 15.51 -9.67 -9.35
N ARG A 356 14.27 -9.92 -8.90
CA ARG A 356 13.99 -10.24 -7.48
C ARG A 356 14.35 -11.67 -7.09
N PHE A 357 14.12 -12.63 -7.96
CA PHE A 357 14.26 -14.05 -7.61
C PHE A 357 15.49 -14.71 -8.21
N TYR A 358 16.03 -14.16 -9.29
CA TYR A 358 17.21 -14.72 -9.96
C TYR A 358 18.44 -13.81 -9.88
N GLY A 359 18.30 -12.61 -9.29
CA GLY A 359 19.41 -11.71 -9.03
C GLY A 359 19.94 -10.96 -10.26
N PHE A 360 19.19 -10.95 -11.38
CA PHE A 360 19.56 -10.18 -12.56
C PHE A 360 19.64 -8.69 -12.24
N LYS A 361 20.59 -7.99 -12.85
CA LYS A 361 20.68 -6.54 -12.82
C LYS A 361 19.89 -5.95 -14.00
N ALA A 362 19.42 -4.73 -13.84
CA ALA A 362 18.74 -4.00 -14.92
C ALA A 362 19.60 -3.92 -16.20
N SER A 363 20.92 -3.70 -16.03
CA SER A 363 21.91 -3.64 -17.12
C SER A 363 22.15 -4.96 -17.86
N GLU A 364 21.76 -6.09 -17.28
CA GLU A 364 21.82 -7.42 -17.94
C GLU A 364 20.57 -7.70 -18.77
N LEU A 365 19.47 -7.00 -18.48
CA LEU A 365 18.19 -7.17 -19.16
C LEU A 365 18.01 -6.18 -20.31
N LEU A 366 18.47 -4.94 -20.14
CA LEU A 366 18.35 -3.83 -21.10
C LEU A 366 19.58 -2.93 -21.05
N SER A 367 19.77 -2.12 -22.08
CA SER A 367 20.85 -1.14 -22.20
C SER A 367 20.33 0.18 -22.76
N GLU A 368 21.16 1.23 -22.78
CA GLU A 368 20.82 2.50 -23.42
C GLU A 368 20.58 2.35 -24.92
N ASP A 369 21.31 1.44 -25.59
CA ASP A 369 21.16 1.15 -27.03
C ASP A 369 19.89 0.32 -27.33
N LYS A 370 19.46 -0.50 -26.38
CA LYS A 370 18.24 -1.32 -26.46
C LYS A 370 17.37 -1.08 -25.23
N PRO A 371 16.73 0.09 -25.13
CA PRO A 371 16.13 0.53 -23.88
C PRO A 371 14.73 -0.03 -23.62
N ASN A 372 14.11 -0.73 -24.55
CA ASN A 372 12.75 -1.28 -24.41
C ASN A 372 12.73 -2.78 -24.69
N PHE A 373 11.88 -3.49 -23.93
CA PHE A 373 11.67 -4.92 -24.15
C PHE A 373 11.05 -5.20 -25.50
N ASN A 374 11.47 -6.30 -26.09
CA ASN A 374 10.91 -6.79 -27.33
C ASN A 374 9.45 -7.25 -27.11
N SER A 375 8.55 -6.80 -27.99
CA SER A 375 7.15 -7.23 -27.96
C SER A 375 6.95 -8.70 -28.34
N LEU A 376 7.87 -9.29 -29.11
CA LEU A 376 7.76 -10.68 -29.61
C LEU A 376 8.49 -11.69 -28.72
N LEU A 377 9.60 -11.29 -28.10
CA LEU A 377 10.43 -12.18 -27.27
C LEU A 377 10.16 -11.99 -25.77
N ASP A 378 10.21 -13.08 -25.04
CA ASP A 378 10.18 -13.06 -23.57
C ASP A 378 11.52 -12.53 -23.03
N PRO A 379 11.58 -11.69 -21.98
CA PRO A 379 12.83 -11.26 -21.35
C PRO A 379 13.76 -12.38 -20.89
N LYS A 380 13.26 -13.61 -20.81
CA LYS A 380 14.05 -14.82 -20.48
C LYS A 380 14.83 -15.38 -21.68
N CYS A 381 14.51 -14.96 -22.89
CA CYS A 381 15.21 -15.34 -24.12
C CYS A 381 16.39 -14.45 -24.39
#